data_d01586e2a21e4311fb4163ca05fe4c5a
#
_entry.id   d01586e2a21e4311fb4163ca05fe4c5a
#
_cell.length_a   1.000
_cell.length_b   1.000
_cell.length_c   1.000
_cell.angle_alpha   90.00
_cell.angle_beta   90.00
_cell.angle_gamma   90.00
#
_symmetry.space_group_name_H-M   'P 1'
#
loop_
_entity.id
_entity.type
_entity.pdbx_description
1 polymer ?
#
loop_
_entity_poly.entity_id
_entity_poly.type
_entity_poly.pdbx_seq_one_letter_code
_entity_poly.pdbx_strand_id
1 'polypeptide(L)'
;MATARDGKLTVRPLTAARVDDVKTVTRGTWGSTCWDLFPRYTAAQQRELGITGSGAGGEAKRRAALARLARRRKNSAGLVAYEGGEPIGWISLGPRTDFSRIDSSRATPPVDDVPAWVIPCITVLRGHRGQGVAVAMIRAAVEYAGKRGAPAVEAYPRAAGKRVHDDFAFFGTEAMFRKAGFRKIRGVMPKLPKGWTPRVTMRATCGSSPRTSSASPRRSKPAR
;
A
#
# COMPACT_ATOMS: atom_id res chain seq x y z
N MET A 1 7.24 15.91 29.78
CA MET A 1 7.51 17.01 28.82
C MET A 1 7.72 16.37 27.44
N ALA A 2 6.77 16.51 26.53
CA ALA A 2 6.91 16.03 25.16
C ALA A 2 7.67 17.09 24.36
N THR A 3 8.90 16.79 23.99
CA THR A 3 9.67 17.64 23.07
C THR A 3 8.98 17.66 21.72
N ALA A 4 8.58 18.85 21.28
CA ALA A 4 8.10 19.09 19.91
C ALA A 4 9.21 18.62 18.95
N ARG A 5 8.91 17.61 18.13
CA ARG A 5 9.81 17.15 17.08
C ARG A 5 9.57 18.02 15.84
N ASP A 6 10.44 18.99 15.61
CA ASP A 6 10.46 19.86 14.41
C ASP A 6 10.86 19.13 13.11
N GLY A 7 10.59 17.85 13.01
CA GLY A 7 10.89 17.06 11.83
C GLY A 7 9.75 17.10 10.81
N LYS A 8 9.94 17.80 9.67
CA LYS A 8 8.98 17.79 8.57
C LYS A 8 8.72 16.36 8.08
N LEU A 9 7.46 15.91 8.15
CA LEU A 9 7.03 14.62 7.61
C LEU A 9 7.25 14.59 6.09
N THR A 10 7.98 13.58 5.62
CA THR A 10 8.16 13.32 4.18
C THR A 10 7.76 11.90 3.85
N VAL A 11 7.18 11.68 2.66
CA VAL A 11 6.77 10.34 2.19
C VAL A 11 7.48 10.09 0.85
N ARG A 12 8.22 8.98 0.77
CA ARG A 12 9.08 8.67 -0.39
C ARG A 12 8.83 7.27 -0.90
N PRO A 13 8.93 7.02 -2.22
CA PRO A 13 8.88 5.68 -2.78
C PRO A 13 9.97 4.77 -2.19
N LEU A 14 9.64 3.50 -1.95
CA LEU A 14 10.62 2.50 -1.54
C LEU A 14 11.64 2.29 -2.66
N THR A 15 12.90 2.27 -2.31
CA THR A 15 14.02 1.87 -3.18
C THR A 15 14.74 0.66 -2.59
N ALA A 16 15.53 -0.04 -3.40
CA ALA A 16 16.31 -1.18 -2.92
C ALA A 16 17.29 -0.80 -1.79
N ALA A 17 17.83 0.43 -1.81
CA ALA A 17 18.73 0.94 -0.76
C ALA A 17 18.01 1.21 0.58
N ARG A 18 16.67 1.31 0.56
CA ARG A 18 15.84 1.63 1.74
C ARG A 18 14.95 0.45 2.17
N VAL A 19 15.21 -0.74 1.67
CA VAL A 19 14.35 -1.90 1.98
C VAL A 19 14.33 -2.21 3.48
N ASP A 20 15.42 -1.93 4.20
CA ASP A 20 15.53 -2.17 5.64
C ASP A 20 14.70 -1.19 6.48
N ASP A 21 14.32 -0.04 5.93
CA ASP A 21 13.40 0.90 6.57
C ASP A 21 12.03 0.25 6.81
N VAL A 22 11.58 -0.66 5.91
CA VAL A 22 10.36 -1.42 6.09
C VAL A 22 10.45 -2.32 7.33
N LYS A 23 11.60 -2.97 7.54
CA LYS A 23 11.85 -3.79 8.74
C LYS A 23 11.84 -2.95 10.00
N THR A 24 12.48 -1.78 9.96
CA THR A 24 12.51 -0.83 11.10
C THR A 24 11.10 -0.43 11.51
N VAL A 25 10.26 -0.03 10.55
CA VAL A 25 8.87 0.41 10.81
C VAL A 25 7.98 -0.73 11.28
N THR A 26 8.18 -1.94 10.76
CA THR A 26 7.33 -3.10 11.12
C THR A 26 7.80 -3.87 12.34
N ARG A 27 8.92 -3.49 12.95
CA ARG A 27 9.48 -4.16 14.13
C ARG A 27 8.45 -4.28 15.26
N GLY A 28 8.34 -5.47 15.83
CA GLY A 28 7.40 -5.77 16.92
C GLY A 28 5.93 -5.84 16.50
N THR A 29 5.62 -5.78 15.21
CA THR A 29 4.28 -6.01 14.67
C THR A 29 4.20 -7.35 13.95
N TRP A 30 2.98 -7.83 13.70
CA TRP A 30 2.78 -9.02 12.86
C TRP A 30 3.42 -8.87 11.46
N GLY A 31 3.49 -7.65 10.94
CA GLY A 31 4.12 -7.33 9.65
C GLY A 31 5.63 -7.52 9.61
N SER A 32 6.30 -7.60 10.76
CA SER A 32 7.78 -7.69 10.84
C SER A 32 8.35 -8.94 10.18
N THR A 33 7.57 -10.01 10.09
CA THR A 33 8.01 -11.29 9.51
C THR A 33 7.65 -11.43 8.04
N CYS A 34 6.66 -10.70 7.53
CA CYS A 34 6.16 -10.90 6.17
C CYS A 34 6.85 -10.05 5.10
N TRP A 35 7.56 -8.98 5.49
CA TRP A 35 8.19 -8.05 4.53
C TRP A 35 7.23 -7.58 3.43
N ASP A 36 5.94 -7.37 3.76
CA ASP A 36 4.87 -7.01 2.81
C ASP A 36 4.63 -8.02 1.67
N LEU A 37 5.13 -9.25 1.81
CA LEU A 37 4.99 -10.27 0.77
C LEU A 37 3.70 -11.10 0.92
N PHE A 38 3.10 -11.11 2.11
CA PHE A 38 1.88 -11.89 2.36
C PHE A 38 0.72 -11.50 1.43
N PRO A 39 0.37 -10.23 1.20
CA PRO A 39 -0.69 -9.88 0.28
C PRO A 39 -0.32 -10.09 -1.19
N ARG A 40 0.98 -10.10 -1.53
CA ARG A 40 1.48 -10.20 -2.90
C ARG A 40 1.48 -11.61 -3.46
N TYR A 41 1.71 -12.59 -2.63
CA TYR A 41 1.91 -13.97 -3.08
C TYR A 41 0.96 -14.93 -2.37
N THR A 42 0.35 -15.84 -3.14
CA THR A 42 -0.38 -16.99 -2.58
C THR A 42 0.55 -17.92 -1.80
N ALA A 43 -0.01 -18.84 -1.02
CA ALA A 43 0.81 -19.81 -0.29
C ALA A 43 1.64 -20.71 -1.24
N ALA A 44 1.11 -21.04 -2.41
CA ALA A 44 1.84 -21.79 -3.43
C ALA A 44 3.04 -21.01 -3.96
N GLN A 45 2.82 -19.76 -4.36
CA GLN A 45 3.89 -18.88 -4.83
C GLN A 45 4.95 -18.61 -3.77
N GLN A 46 4.57 -18.50 -2.50
CA GLN A 46 5.54 -18.34 -1.41
C GLN A 46 6.41 -19.59 -1.24
N ARG A 47 5.85 -20.80 -1.40
CA ARG A 47 6.63 -22.04 -1.38
C ARG A 47 7.61 -22.12 -2.56
N GLU A 48 7.13 -21.83 -3.76
CA GLU A 48 7.95 -21.79 -4.99
C GLU A 48 9.14 -20.82 -4.86
N LEU A 49 8.89 -19.63 -4.32
CA LEU A 49 9.92 -18.63 -4.07
C LEU A 49 10.83 -18.95 -2.87
N GLY A 50 10.53 -20.01 -2.11
CA GLY A 50 11.27 -20.38 -0.92
C GLY A 50 11.24 -19.33 0.20
N ILE A 51 10.19 -18.49 0.24
CA ILE A 51 10.00 -17.41 1.23
C ILE A 51 9.07 -17.81 2.39
N THR A 52 8.73 -19.09 2.48
CA THR A 52 8.05 -19.68 3.64
C THR A 52 9.05 -19.97 4.76
N GLY A 53 8.56 -20.03 5.98
CA GLY A 53 9.40 -20.30 7.16
C GLY A 53 9.78 -19.04 7.93
N SER A 54 10.00 -19.23 9.23
CA SER A 54 10.20 -18.14 10.20
C SER A 54 11.67 -17.86 10.55
N GLY A 55 12.61 -18.72 10.15
CA GLY A 55 14.03 -18.59 10.48
C GLY A 55 14.75 -17.47 9.71
N ALA A 56 15.98 -17.18 10.11
CA ALA A 56 16.83 -16.13 9.51
C ALA A 56 17.01 -16.31 7.98
N GLY A 57 17.16 -17.55 7.50
CA GLY A 57 17.24 -17.81 6.06
C GLY A 57 15.95 -17.44 5.30
N GLY A 58 14.79 -17.68 5.89
CA GLY A 58 13.51 -17.25 5.31
C GLY A 58 13.36 -15.73 5.33
N GLU A 59 13.84 -15.06 6.37
CA GLU A 59 13.86 -13.60 6.44
C GLU A 59 14.75 -12.98 5.36
N ALA A 60 15.96 -13.48 5.17
CA ALA A 60 16.88 -13.02 4.13
C ALA A 60 16.27 -13.14 2.72
N LYS A 61 15.61 -14.28 2.44
CA LYS A 61 14.90 -14.49 1.17
C LYS A 61 13.74 -13.50 0.98
N ARG A 62 12.95 -13.22 2.02
CA ARG A 62 11.86 -12.23 1.96
C ARG A 62 12.40 -10.82 1.75
N ARG A 63 13.44 -10.43 2.48
CA ARG A 63 14.13 -9.15 2.26
C ARG A 63 14.61 -9.02 0.80
N ALA A 64 15.26 -10.04 0.25
CA ALA A 64 15.70 -10.05 -1.13
C ALA A 64 14.54 -9.96 -2.13
N ALA A 65 13.41 -10.61 -1.85
CA ALA A 65 12.21 -10.53 -2.68
C ALA A 65 11.62 -9.10 -2.68
N LEU A 66 11.51 -8.45 -1.52
CA LEU A 66 11.07 -7.04 -1.45
C LEU A 66 12.06 -6.10 -2.15
N ALA A 67 13.37 -6.31 -1.98
CA ALA A 67 14.40 -5.52 -2.68
C ALA A 67 14.29 -5.66 -4.21
N ARG A 68 13.94 -6.84 -4.71
CA ARG A 68 13.69 -7.07 -6.14
C ARG A 68 12.47 -6.29 -6.63
N LEU A 69 11.38 -6.27 -5.84
CA LEU A 69 10.21 -5.45 -6.15
C LEU A 69 10.56 -3.96 -6.15
N ALA A 70 11.37 -3.50 -5.21
CA ALA A 70 11.80 -2.11 -5.10
C ALA A 70 12.72 -1.64 -6.25
N ARG A 71 13.35 -2.56 -6.99
CA ARG A 71 14.15 -2.25 -8.19
C ARG A 71 13.30 -2.05 -9.45
N ARG A 72 12.01 -2.37 -9.42
CA ARG A 72 11.13 -2.16 -10.58
C ARG A 72 11.05 -0.67 -10.91
N ARG A 73 11.47 -0.28 -12.11
CA ARG A 73 11.51 1.14 -12.52
C ARG A 73 10.13 1.76 -12.66
N LYS A 74 9.13 0.97 -13.05
CA LYS A 74 7.79 1.47 -13.35
C LYS A 74 7.01 1.85 -12.09
N ASN A 75 7.02 0.97 -11.08
CA ASN A 75 6.20 1.15 -9.87
C ASN A 75 7.01 0.76 -8.63
N SER A 76 6.98 1.59 -7.59
CA SER A 76 7.49 1.20 -6.28
C SER A 76 6.55 0.18 -5.62
N ALA A 77 7.10 -0.68 -4.76
CA ALA A 77 6.32 -1.62 -3.97
C ALA A 77 5.50 -0.94 -2.85
N GLY A 78 5.74 0.33 -2.60
CA GLY A 78 5.07 1.12 -1.57
C GLY A 78 5.85 2.38 -1.24
N LEU A 79 5.42 3.09 -0.21
CA LEU A 79 6.04 4.33 0.24
C LEU A 79 6.46 4.23 1.70
N VAL A 80 7.54 4.90 2.06
CA VAL A 80 8.04 5.03 3.43
C VAL A 80 7.86 6.47 3.89
N ALA A 81 7.32 6.66 5.09
CA ALA A 81 7.24 7.96 5.74
C ALA A 81 8.44 8.16 6.66
N TYR A 82 9.00 9.36 6.63
CA TYR A 82 10.14 9.78 7.43
C TYR A 82 9.84 11.04 8.22
N GLU A 83 10.37 11.11 9.43
CA GLU A 83 10.40 12.31 10.27
C GLU A 83 11.85 12.53 10.75
N GLY A 84 12.41 13.71 10.51
CA GLY A 84 13.83 13.98 10.84
C GLY A 84 14.82 13.02 10.17
N GLY A 85 14.46 12.40 9.05
CA GLY A 85 15.28 11.39 8.36
C GLY A 85 15.03 9.95 8.80
N GLU A 86 14.37 9.72 9.94
CA GLU A 86 14.09 8.40 10.48
C GLU A 86 12.82 7.79 9.88
N PRO A 87 12.80 6.50 9.50
CA PRO A 87 11.62 5.84 8.97
C PRO A 87 10.59 5.58 10.08
N ILE A 88 9.39 6.14 9.93
CA ILE A 88 8.31 6.07 10.92
C ILE A 88 7.03 5.42 10.42
N GLY A 89 6.91 5.21 9.10
CA GLY A 89 5.72 4.61 8.52
C GLY A 89 5.99 3.89 7.21
N TRP A 90 5.20 2.84 6.95
CA TRP A 90 5.19 2.05 5.71
C TRP A 90 3.77 1.94 5.17
N ILE A 91 3.59 2.13 3.88
CA ILE A 91 2.35 1.85 3.17
C ILE A 91 2.65 1.04 1.90
N SER A 92 2.07 -0.15 1.82
CA SER A 92 2.13 -0.99 0.63
C SER A 92 1.20 -0.45 -0.44
N LEU A 93 1.65 -0.44 -1.69
CA LEU A 93 0.91 0.13 -2.82
C LEU A 93 1.30 -0.54 -4.13
N GLY A 94 0.38 -0.65 -5.06
CA GLY A 94 0.62 -1.09 -6.44
C GLY A 94 -0.65 -1.47 -7.17
N PRO A 95 -0.55 -1.80 -8.47
CA PRO A 95 -1.65 -2.37 -9.23
C PRO A 95 -2.25 -3.59 -8.51
N ARG A 96 -3.56 -3.78 -8.56
CA ARG A 96 -4.23 -4.93 -7.93
C ARG A 96 -3.60 -6.26 -8.35
N THR A 97 -3.22 -6.38 -9.61
CA THR A 97 -2.57 -7.57 -10.19
C THR A 97 -1.21 -7.92 -9.60
N ASP A 98 -0.55 -6.98 -8.90
CA ASP A 98 0.69 -7.24 -8.15
C ASP A 98 0.43 -7.95 -6.80
N PHE A 99 -0.83 -8.18 -6.45
CA PHE A 99 -1.26 -8.74 -5.16
C PHE A 99 -2.16 -9.96 -5.34
N SER A 100 -1.56 -11.08 -5.75
CA SER A 100 -2.29 -12.32 -6.08
C SER A 100 -3.27 -12.77 -4.99
N ARG A 101 -2.92 -12.56 -3.71
CA ARG A 101 -3.80 -12.92 -2.58
C ARG A 101 -5.00 -11.97 -2.45
N ILE A 102 -4.86 -10.71 -2.83
CA ILE A 102 -5.97 -9.75 -2.88
C ILE A 102 -6.83 -10.03 -4.11
N ASP A 103 -6.18 -10.27 -5.24
CA ASP A 103 -6.84 -10.47 -6.53
C ASP A 103 -7.74 -11.70 -6.55
N SER A 104 -7.31 -12.80 -5.91
CA SER A 104 -8.08 -14.03 -5.74
C SER A 104 -8.99 -14.06 -4.50
N SER A 105 -9.05 -12.98 -3.72
CA SER A 105 -9.77 -12.98 -2.43
C SER A 105 -11.29 -12.84 -2.59
N ARG A 106 -12.04 -13.80 -2.06
CA ARG A 106 -13.51 -13.72 -1.95
C ARG A 106 -14.00 -12.63 -0.98
N ALA A 107 -13.14 -12.17 -0.06
CA ALA A 107 -13.48 -11.09 0.86
C ALA A 107 -13.34 -9.70 0.22
N THR A 108 -12.59 -9.59 -0.85
CA THR A 108 -12.26 -8.33 -1.53
C THR A 108 -12.31 -8.50 -3.05
N PRO A 109 -13.40 -9.06 -3.63
CA PRO A 109 -13.49 -9.21 -5.08
C PRO A 109 -13.50 -7.84 -5.76
N PRO A 110 -13.12 -7.74 -7.04
CA PRO A 110 -13.27 -6.50 -7.82
C PRO A 110 -14.69 -5.97 -7.73
N VAL A 111 -14.86 -4.65 -7.67
CA VAL A 111 -16.19 -4.01 -7.64
C VAL A 111 -16.70 -3.81 -9.05
N ASP A 112 -15.80 -3.49 -9.96
CA ASP A 112 -16.00 -3.20 -11.37
C ASP A 112 -14.68 -3.41 -12.13
N ASP A 113 -14.61 -3.02 -13.40
CA ASP A 113 -13.45 -3.20 -14.29
C ASP A 113 -12.43 -2.06 -14.21
N VAL A 114 -12.57 -1.13 -13.26
CA VAL A 114 -11.60 -0.05 -13.06
C VAL A 114 -10.25 -0.65 -12.63
N PRO A 115 -9.14 -0.41 -13.37
CA PRO A 115 -7.82 -0.95 -13.04
C PRO A 115 -7.21 -0.22 -11.84
N ALA A 116 -7.85 -0.35 -10.67
CA ALA A 116 -7.44 0.33 -9.46
C ALA A 116 -6.11 -0.22 -8.92
N TRP A 117 -5.30 0.68 -8.34
CA TRP A 117 -4.25 0.28 -7.45
C TRP A 117 -4.82 -0.05 -6.08
N VAL A 118 -4.06 -0.78 -5.26
CA VAL A 118 -4.53 -1.21 -3.94
C VAL A 118 -3.55 -0.86 -2.84
N ILE A 119 -4.09 -0.57 -1.65
CA ILE A 119 -3.36 -0.40 -0.38
C ILE A 119 -3.72 -1.57 0.53
N PRO A 120 -2.93 -2.64 0.57
CA PRO A 120 -3.22 -3.81 1.40
C PRO A 120 -2.74 -3.67 2.85
N CYS A 121 -1.73 -2.82 3.11
CA CYS A 121 -1.08 -2.75 4.40
C CYS A 121 -0.59 -1.34 4.70
N ILE A 122 -0.81 -0.89 5.95
CA ILE A 122 -0.27 0.35 6.50
C ILE A 122 0.27 0.06 7.88
N THR A 123 1.48 0.52 8.15
CA THR A 123 2.10 0.44 9.49
C THR A 123 2.67 1.79 9.86
N VAL A 124 2.44 2.23 11.10
CA VAL A 124 3.06 3.42 11.70
C VAL A 124 3.76 2.99 12.98
N LEU A 125 5.00 3.40 13.14
CA LEU A 125 5.80 3.11 14.33
C LEU A 125 5.07 3.58 15.59
N ARG A 126 5.10 2.80 16.66
CA ARG A 126 4.24 2.99 17.85
C ARG A 126 4.28 4.42 18.41
N GLY A 127 5.47 5.02 18.54
CA GLY A 127 5.65 6.38 19.07
C GLY A 127 5.13 7.51 18.16
N HIS A 128 4.71 7.19 16.90
CA HIS A 128 4.23 8.17 15.91
C HIS A 128 2.77 7.96 15.53
N ARG A 129 2.06 7.05 16.24
CA ARG A 129 0.62 6.79 16.01
C ARG A 129 -0.23 7.94 16.58
N GLY A 130 -1.45 8.10 16.05
CA GLY A 130 -2.37 9.17 16.47
C GLY A 130 -2.05 10.57 15.96
N GLN A 131 -0.93 10.77 15.27
CA GLN A 131 -0.42 12.08 14.80
C GLN A 131 -0.72 12.36 13.31
N GLY A 132 -1.63 11.62 12.69
CA GLY A 132 -2.01 11.83 11.28
C GLY A 132 -1.10 11.19 10.24
N VAL A 133 0.02 10.56 10.61
CA VAL A 133 1.01 9.95 9.70
C VAL A 133 0.36 8.99 8.71
N ALA A 134 -0.53 8.09 9.16
CA ALA A 134 -1.22 7.15 8.27
C ALA A 134 -2.08 7.86 7.22
N VAL A 135 -2.81 8.91 7.59
CA VAL A 135 -3.63 9.70 6.66
C VAL A 135 -2.76 10.42 5.63
N ALA A 136 -1.62 10.98 6.05
CA ALA A 136 -0.65 11.60 5.15
C ALA A 136 -0.07 10.59 4.16
N MET A 137 0.30 9.39 4.61
CA MET A 137 0.77 8.31 3.73
C MET A 137 -0.29 7.86 2.73
N ILE A 138 -1.56 7.75 3.15
CA ILE A 138 -2.66 7.36 2.24
C ILE A 138 -2.82 8.41 1.14
N ARG A 139 -2.82 9.70 1.48
CA ARG A 139 -2.88 10.79 0.49
C ARG A 139 -1.70 10.76 -0.48
N ALA A 140 -0.48 10.59 0.03
CA ALA A 140 0.71 10.45 -0.79
C ALA A 140 0.66 9.22 -1.70
N ALA A 141 0.05 8.12 -1.26
CA ALA A 141 -0.14 6.92 -2.06
C ALA A 141 -1.12 7.16 -3.23
N VAL A 142 -2.23 7.89 -3.01
CA VAL A 142 -3.18 8.26 -4.07
C VAL A 142 -2.50 9.18 -5.09
N GLU A 143 -1.76 10.18 -4.63
CA GLU A 143 -1.02 11.09 -5.50
C GLU A 143 0.06 10.34 -6.32
N TYR A 144 0.81 9.46 -5.68
CA TYR A 144 1.82 8.64 -6.34
C TYR A 144 1.21 7.73 -7.41
N ALA A 145 0.09 7.07 -7.11
CA ALA A 145 -0.63 6.22 -8.04
C ALA A 145 -1.15 7.01 -9.24
N GLY A 146 -1.74 8.19 -9.01
CA GLY A 146 -2.23 9.08 -10.07
C GLY A 146 -1.11 9.55 -11.01
N LYS A 147 0.05 9.94 -10.49
CA LYS A 147 1.24 10.28 -11.28
C LYS A 147 1.75 9.10 -12.13
N ARG A 148 1.34 7.88 -11.82
CA ARG A 148 1.66 6.65 -12.56
C ARG A 148 0.53 6.16 -13.47
N GLY A 149 -0.53 6.97 -13.64
CA GLY A 149 -1.65 6.69 -14.51
C GLY A 149 -2.72 5.77 -13.93
N ALA A 150 -2.70 5.51 -12.61
CA ALA A 150 -3.79 4.79 -11.97
C ALA A 150 -5.05 5.68 -11.95
N PRO A 151 -6.23 5.17 -12.38
CA PRO A 151 -7.47 5.94 -12.31
C PRO A 151 -8.01 6.05 -10.89
N ALA A 152 -7.72 5.07 -10.05
CA ALA A 152 -8.20 5.01 -8.68
C ALA A 152 -7.28 4.18 -7.78
N VAL A 153 -7.41 4.39 -6.46
CA VAL A 153 -6.80 3.54 -5.43
C VAL A 153 -7.90 2.96 -4.56
N GLU A 154 -7.83 1.65 -4.32
CA GLU A 154 -8.71 0.92 -3.40
C GLU A 154 -7.98 0.54 -2.12
N ALA A 155 -8.77 0.40 -1.07
CA ALA A 155 -8.32 -0.13 0.21
C ALA A 155 -9.42 -1.00 0.82
N TYR A 156 -9.00 -1.91 1.70
CA TYR A 156 -9.88 -2.90 2.31
C TYR A 156 -9.79 -2.85 3.83
N PRO A 157 -10.15 -1.70 4.45
CA PRO A 157 -10.12 -1.58 5.90
C PRO A 157 -11.12 -2.55 6.56
N ARG A 158 -10.86 -2.85 7.82
CA ARG A 158 -11.84 -3.58 8.63
C ARG A 158 -13.14 -2.80 8.66
N ALA A 159 -14.26 -3.54 8.54
CA ALA A 159 -15.57 -2.97 8.80
C ALA A 159 -15.64 -2.41 10.25
N ALA A 160 -16.44 -1.39 10.45
CA ALA A 160 -16.71 -0.84 11.78
C ALA A 160 -17.17 -1.95 12.73
N GLY A 161 -16.69 -1.92 13.96
CA GLY A 161 -16.96 -2.95 14.97
C GLY A 161 -16.00 -2.84 16.15
N LYS A 162 -15.80 -3.96 16.89
CA LYS A 162 -14.90 -3.97 18.05
C LYS A 162 -13.49 -3.51 17.69
N ARG A 163 -12.92 -2.63 18.51
CA ARG A 163 -11.52 -2.23 18.39
C ARG A 163 -10.63 -3.47 18.46
N VAL A 164 -9.65 -3.55 17.57
CA VAL A 164 -8.58 -4.54 17.63
C VAL A 164 -7.32 -3.87 18.12
N HIS A 165 -6.39 -4.70 18.64
CA HIS A 165 -5.07 -4.23 19.00
C HIS A 165 -4.38 -3.59 17.78
N ASP A 166 -3.70 -2.49 17.98
CA ASP A 166 -3.11 -1.70 16.89
C ASP A 166 -2.14 -2.49 16.01
N ASP A 167 -1.46 -3.49 16.56
CA ASP A 167 -0.53 -4.34 15.82
C ASP A 167 -1.21 -5.28 14.80
N PHE A 168 -2.54 -5.48 14.93
CA PHE A 168 -3.38 -6.20 13.96
C PHE A 168 -4.21 -5.28 13.07
N ALA A 169 -4.05 -3.96 13.21
CA ALA A 169 -4.82 -2.96 12.47
C ALA A 169 -4.17 -2.55 11.13
N PHE A 170 -3.26 -3.35 10.59
CA PHE A 170 -2.49 -3.05 9.37
C PHE A 170 -3.35 -2.83 8.10
N PHE A 171 -4.61 -3.20 8.10
CA PHE A 171 -5.56 -2.85 7.04
C PHE A 171 -6.07 -1.40 7.12
N GLY A 172 -5.74 -0.68 8.21
CA GLY A 172 -6.33 0.62 8.49
C GLY A 172 -7.79 0.53 8.91
N THR A 173 -8.40 1.69 9.13
CA THR A 173 -9.81 1.85 9.51
C THR A 173 -10.57 2.66 8.48
N GLU A 174 -11.90 2.47 8.38
CA GLU A 174 -12.74 3.29 7.50
C GLU A 174 -12.57 4.79 7.78
N ALA A 175 -12.42 5.18 9.04
CA ALA A 175 -12.24 6.59 9.43
C ALA A 175 -10.93 7.19 8.89
N MET A 176 -9.83 6.42 8.89
CA MET A 176 -8.55 6.85 8.33
C MET A 176 -8.68 7.10 6.82
N PHE A 177 -9.25 6.15 6.08
CA PHE A 177 -9.43 6.28 4.65
C PHE A 177 -10.42 7.38 4.28
N ARG A 178 -11.51 7.55 5.04
CA ARG A 178 -12.45 8.65 4.84
C ARG A 178 -11.78 10.02 5.01
N LYS A 179 -10.95 10.19 6.07
CA LYS A 179 -10.13 11.40 6.27
C LYS A 179 -9.15 11.66 5.13
N ALA A 180 -8.72 10.63 4.41
CA ALA A 180 -7.85 10.72 3.24
C ALA A 180 -8.60 10.89 1.91
N GLY A 181 -9.95 11.01 1.91
CA GLY A 181 -10.75 11.26 0.72
C GLY A 181 -11.37 10.01 0.07
N PHE A 182 -11.25 8.84 0.69
CA PHE A 182 -11.88 7.62 0.20
C PHE A 182 -13.37 7.58 0.53
N ARG A 183 -14.14 6.99 -0.38
CA ARG A 183 -15.56 6.66 -0.17
C ARG A 183 -15.74 5.14 -0.12
N LYS A 184 -16.68 4.67 0.69
CA LYS A 184 -17.08 3.26 0.71
C LYS A 184 -17.87 2.96 -0.55
N ILE A 185 -17.43 1.98 -1.32
CA ILE A 185 -18.06 1.55 -2.57
C ILE A 185 -18.67 0.14 -2.46
N ARG A 186 -18.26 -0.65 -1.45
CA ARG A 186 -18.87 -1.94 -1.14
C ARG A 186 -18.81 -2.22 0.36
N GLY A 187 -19.90 -2.78 0.90
CA GLY A 187 -19.97 -3.31 2.26
C GLY A 187 -19.22 -4.63 2.44
N VAL A 188 -19.42 -5.25 3.60
CA VAL A 188 -18.86 -6.58 3.88
C VAL A 188 -19.49 -7.62 2.96
N MET A 189 -18.66 -8.49 2.37
CA MET A 189 -19.14 -9.59 1.56
C MET A 189 -19.93 -10.60 2.42
N PRO A 190 -21.08 -11.08 1.96
CA PRO A 190 -21.84 -12.09 2.67
C PRO A 190 -21.10 -13.45 2.67
N LYS A 191 -21.45 -14.31 3.62
CA LYS A 191 -20.99 -15.72 3.66
C LYS A 191 -19.47 -15.89 3.65
N LEU A 192 -18.73 -15.01 4.37
CA LEU A 192 -17.30 -15.20 4.56
C LEU A 192 -17.04 -16.44 5.43
N PRO A 193 -15.94 -17.18 5.17
CA PRO A 193 -15.54 -18.29 6.02
C PRO A 193 -15.36 -17.85 7.49
N LYS A 194 -15.63 -18.77 8.42
CA LYS A 194 -15.44 -18.53 9.86
C LYS A 194 -14.00 -18.07 10.12
N GLY A 195 -13.85 -17.04 10.94
CA GLY A 195 -12.54 -16.48 11.31
C GLY A 195 -11.97 -15.45 10.32
N TRP A 196 -12.61 -15.24 9.17
CA TRP A 196 -12.17 -14.17 8.27
C TRP A 196 -12.56 -12.78 8.82
N THR A 197 -11.64 -11.84 8.69
CA THR A 197 -11.89 -10.45 9.10
C THR A 197 -12.86 -9.79 8.15
N PRO A 198 -14.03 -9.31 8.61
CA PRO A 198 -14.95 -8.53 7.79
C PRO A 198 -14.28 -7.24 7.30
N ARG A 199 -14.32 -7.00 6.00
CA ARG A 199 -13.75 -5.82 5.34
C ARG A 199 -14.76 -5.13 4.46
N VAL A 200 -14.62 -3.82 4.32
CA VAL A 200 -15.33 -3.04 3.31
C VAL A 200 -14.37 -2.65 2.20
N THR A 201 -14.87 -2.35 1.02
CA THR A 201 -14.06 -1.76 -0.06
C THR A 201 -14.26 -0.26 -0.06
N MET A 202 -13.17 0.48 0.02
CA MET A 202 -13.14 1.93 -0.12
C MET A 202 -12.29 2.32 -1.31
N ARG A 203 -12.67 3.41 -2.00
CA ARG A 203 -11.97 3.89 -3.19
C ARG A 203 -11.80 5.41 -3.14
N ALA A 204 -10.63 5.88 -3.60
CA ALA A 204 -10.39 7.25 -3.98
C ALA A 204 -10.07 7.32 -5.48
N THR A 205 -10.63 8.30 -6.19
CA THR A 205 -10.27 8.61 -7.57
C THR A 205 -8.92 9.33 -7.56
N CYS A 206 -7.99 8.92 -8.41
CA CYS A 206 -6.79 9.68 -8.65
C CYS A 206 -7.14 10.88 -9.54
N GLY A 207 -6.76 12.10 -9.13
CA GLY A 207 -6.88 13.26 -10.00
C GLY A 207 -6.13 13.01 -11.30
N SER A 208 -6.78 13.22 -12.44
CA SER A 208 -6.12 13.16 -13.74
C SER A 208 -5.11 14.31 -13.78
N SER A 209 -3.80 14.01 -13.75
CA SER A 209 -2.83 14.95 -14.27
C SER A 209 -3.21 15.24 -15.72
N PRO A 210 -3.31 16.53 -16.15
CA PRO A 210 -3.58 16.81 -17.55
C PRO A 210 -2.49 16.12 -18.38
N ARG A 211 -2.91 15.19 -19.25
CA ARG A 211 -2.02 14.69 -20.30
C ARG A 211 -1.67 15.89 -21.14
N THR A 212 -0.43 16.34 -21.10
CA THR A 212 0.11 17.20 -22.14
C THR A 212 0.08 16.37 -23.41
N SER A 213 -1.00 16.52 -24.17
CA SER A 213 -1.06 16.02 -25.55
C SER A 213 -0.10 16.89 -26.35
N SER A 214 1.11 16.41 -26.54
CA SER A 214 2.00 16.93 -27.60
C SER A 214 1.44 16.43 -28.94
N ALA A 215 0.36 17.05 -29.39
CA ALA A 215 -0.06 17.01 -30.78
C ALA A 215 0.92 17.87 -31.56
N SER A 216 1.93 17.25 -32.15
CA SER A 216 2.80 17.87 -33.14
C SER A 216 1.95 18.23 -34.36
N PRO A 217 1.91 19.48 -34.82
CA PRO A 217 1.17 19.81 -36.04
C PRO A 217 1.88 19.17 -37.23
N ARG A 218 1.16 18.28 -37.92
CA ARG A 218 1.59 17.79 -39.23
C ARG A 218 1.76 18.98 -40.18
N ARG A 219 2.99 19.31 -40.55
CA ARG A 219 3.28 20.23 -41.63
C ARG A 219 2.77 19.59 -42.94
N SER A 220 1.72 20.16 -43.51
CA SER A 220 1.30 19.90 -44.89
C SER A 220 2.37 20.46 -45.81
N LYS A 221 2.92 19.60 -46.68
CA LYS A 221 3.74 20.03 -47.82
C LYS A 221 2.82 20.60 -48.91
N PRO A 222 3.19 21.72 -49.54
CA PRO A 222 2.48 22.20 -50.71
C PRO A 222 2.81 21.30 -51.95
N ALA A 223 1.75 21.00 -52.69
CA ALA A 223 1.86 20.34 -54.00
C ALA A 223 2.51 21.30 -55.02
N ARG A 224 3.41 20.75 -55.85
CA ARG A 224 3.77 21.28 -57.18
C ARG A 224 3.22 20.35 -58.23
#